data_985d12801e98385c1a2516d48e048e7c
#
_entry.id   985d12801e98385c1a2516d48e048e7c
#
_cell.length_a   1.000
_cell.length_b   1.000
_cell.length_c   1.000
_cell.angle_alpha   90.00
_cell.angle_beta   90.00
_cell.angle_gamma   90.00
#
_symmetry.space_group_name_H-M   'P 1'
#
loop_
_entity.id
_entity.type
_entity.pdbx_description
1 polymer ?
#
loop_
_entity_poly.entity_id
_entity_poly.type
_entity_poly.pdbx_seq_one_letter_code
_entity_poly.pdbx_strand_id
1 'polypeptide(L)'
;DYNMRALALIRFPIEKTVDNEDFCIYPLKFCKLLKEKYNINFDCLSLSKYSSNYSICYDYGADKTYIIEDVKFSGMDTNMTAKILANFISESDINYDIIVSFILSDYGETAHVPSGVASYLNIPFVYAVKQLTDLTEKELFCKYINPSTVVEVRSTYPVVISLHYQFEFPYNIAPSLFDVYNAKNKEIINISSAFFKRDFVESIIPKTQIIDGKINTIIKQSSLPSKKNANIQETIEMLSNLILKRDKL
;
A
#
# COMPACT_ATOMS: atom_id res chain seq x y z
N ASP A 1 -29.16 9.47 4.54
CA ASP A 1 -27.94 9.26 5.33
C ASP A 1 -26.78 9.05 4.36
N TYR A 2 -25.81 9.97 4.36
CA TYR A 2 -24.59 9.84 3.54
C TYR A 2 -23.72 8.75 4.17
N ASN A 3 -23.49 7.68 3.45
CA ASN A 3 -22.71 6.57 3.94
C ASN A 3 -21.30 6.62 3.32
N MET A 4 -20.34 7.11 4.09
CA MET A 4 -18.94 7.22 3.66
C MET A 4 -18.36 5.87 3.25
N ARG A 5 -17.49 5.88 2.24
CA ARG A 5 -16.77 4.68 1.77
C ARG A 5 -15.28 4.94 1.62
N ALA A 6 -14.50 3.94 1.95
CA ALA A 6 -13.06 3.96 1.74
C ALA A 6 -12.65 2.99 0.62
N LEU A 7 -11.49 3.25 0.01
CA LEU A 7 -10.86 2.38 -0.97
C LEU A 7 -9.41 2.12 -0.57
N ALA A 8 -9.05 0.87 -0.37
CA ALA A 8 -7.67 0.46 -0.15
C ALA A 8 -6.98 0.18 -1.49
N LEU A 9 -5.97 0.96 -1.85
CA LEU A 9 -5.07 0.65 -2.95
C LEU A 9 -3.98 -0.29 -2.44
N ILE A 10 -3.95 -1.50 -2.98
CA ILE A 10 -3.07 -2.57 -2.50
C ILE A 10 -2.31 -3.21 -3.66
N ARG A 11 -1.14 -3.76 -3.34
CA ARG A 11 -0.37 -4.59 -4.26
C ARG A 11 0.34 -5.66 -3.47
N PHE A 12 0.00 -6.91 -3.71
CA PHE A 12 0.70 -8.05 -3.11
C PHE A 12 1.93 -8.41 -3.94
N PRO A 13 3.03 -8.82 -3.29
CA PRO A 13 4.18 -9.37 -3.98
C PRO A 13 3.79 -10.67 -4.70
N ILE A 14 4.37 -10.89 -5.88
CA ILE A 14 4.14 -12.11 -6.69
C ILE A 14 4.71 -13.33 -5.97
N GLU A 15 5.82 -13.16 -5.25
CA GLU A 15 6.48 -14.20 -4.46
C GLU A 15 6.64 -13.72 -3.02
N LYS A 16 6.23 -14.56 -2.06
CA LYS A 16 6.52 -14.31 -0.65
C LYS A 16 8.00 -14.54 -0.40
N THR A 17 8.73 -13.46 -0.18
CA THR A 17 10.06 -13.54 0.45
C THR A 17 9.87 -13.50 1.97
N VAL A 18 10.60 -14.35 2.68
CA VAL A 18 10.43 -14.62 4.12
C VAL A 18 10.65 -13.40 5.02
N ASP A 19 11.24 -12.32 4.49
CA ASP A 19 11.69 -11.15 5.24
C ASP A 19 10.91 -9.86 4.96
N ASN A 20 9.89 -9.88 4.10
CA ASN A 20 9.13 -8.69 3.80
C ASN A 20 7.95 -8.55 4.77
N GLU A 21 7.97 -7.52 5.60
CA GLU A 21 6.77 -7.03 6.25
C GLU A 21 5.74 -6.79 5.14
N ASP A 22 4.56 -7.41 5.28
CA ASP A 22 3.49 -7.29 4.30
C ASP A 22 2.95 -5.86 4.29
N PHE A 23 3.62 -4.94 3.60
CA PHE A 23 3.23 -3.52 3.50
C PHE A 23 1.82 -3.30 2.95
N CYS A 24 1.32 -4.26 2.16
CA CYS A 24 -0.06 -4.27 1.67
C CYS A 24 -1.10 -4.43 2.79
N ILE A 25 -0.72 -4.92 3.97
CA ILE A 25 -1.62 -5.10 5.11
C ILE A 25 -1.96 -3.76 5.79
N TYR A 26 -1.09 -2.74 5.73
CA TYR A 26 -1.35 -1.45 6.38
C TYR A 26 -2.63 -0.75 5.90
N PRO A 27 -2.88 -0.61 4.58
CA PRO A 27 -4.15 -0.06 4.09
C PRO A 27 -5.36 -0.88 4.53
N LEU A 28 -5.25 -2.23 4.58
CA LEU A 28 -6.32 -3.11 5.04
C LEU A 28 -6.62 -2.89 6.53
N LYS A 29 -5.58 -2.85 7.37
CA LYS A 29 -5.72 -2.53 8.80
C LYS A 29 -6.37 -1.17 9.02
N PHE A 30 -5.95 -0.16 8.26
CA PHE A 30 -6.51 1.17 8.36
C PHE A 30 -8.00 1.20 7.97
N CYS A 31 -8.37 0.57 6.84
CA CYS A 31 -9.76 0.48 6.42
C CYS A 31 -10.61 -0.32 7.42
N LYS A 32 -10.07 -1.39 8.00
CA LYS A 32 -10.74 -2.11 9.08
C LYS A 32 -10.97 -1.25 10.31
N LEU A 33 -9.98 -0.43 10.71
CA LEU A 33 -10.13 0.56 11.78
C LEU A 33 -11.26 1.55 11.45
N LEU A 34 -11.34 2.05 10.22
CA LEU A 34 -12.42 2.94 9.78
C LEU A 34 -13.78 2.25 9.89
N LYS A 35 -13.86 0.99 9.49
CA LYS A 35 -15.09 0.19 9.58
C LYS A 35 -15.53 -0.04 11.04
N GLU A 36 -14.60 -0.42 11.90
CA GLU A 36 -14.89 -0.74 13.31
C GLU A 36 -15.25 0.52 14.14
N LYS A 37 -14.52 1.61 13.92
CA LYS A 37 -14.66 2.81 14.76
C LYS A 37 -15.67 3.83 14.23
N TYR A 38 -15.79 3.94 12.89
CA TYR A 38 -16.58 4.99 12.25
C TYR A 38 -17.69 4.43 11.35
N ASN A 39 -17.89 3.11 11.31
CA ASN A 39 -18.86 2.44 10.44
C ASN A 39 -18.70 2.78 8.95
N ILE A 40 -17.48 2.97 8.50
CA ILE A 40 -17.14 3.26 7.10
C ILE A 40 -16.80 1.96 6.38
N ASN A 41 -17.62 1.57 5.43
CA ASN A 41 -17.37 0.40 4.60
C ASN A 41 -16.25 0.67 3.60
N PHE A 42 -15.58 -0.40 3.14
CA PHE A 42 -14.48 -0.23 2.21
C PHE A 42 -14.39 -1.35 1.16
N ASP A 43 -13.78 -0.99 0.05
CA ASP A 43 -13.40 -1.87 -1.03
C ASP A 43 -11.87 -1.89 -1.19
N CYS A 44 -11.36 -2.87 -1.94
CA CYS A 44 -9.96 -2.97 -2.29
C CYS A 44 -9.78 -2.88 -3.80
N LEU A 45 -8.69 -2.26 -4.25
CA LEU A 45 -8.34 -2.13 -5.66
C LEU A 45 -6.86 -2.41 -5.87
N SER A 46 -6.54 -3.22 -6.87
CA SER A 46 -5.17 -3.50 -7.31
C SER A 46 -5.06 -3.48 -8.83
N LEU A 47 -3.90 -3.03 -9.32
CA LEU A 47 -3.45 -3.25 -10.70
C LEU A 47 -2.31 -4.28 -10.66
N SER A 48 -2.63 -5.55 -10.90
CA SER A 48 -1.66 -6.65 -10.81
C SER A 48 -2.19 -7.90 -11.49
N LYS A 49 -1.34 -8.92 -11.59
CA LYS A 49 -1.82 -10.26 -11.92
C LYS A 49 -2.70 -10.80 -10.81
N TYR A 50 -3.71 -11.57 -11.20
CA TYR A 50 -4.56 -12.28 -10.25
C TYR A 50 -3.72 -13.18 -9.34
N SER A 51 -4.05 -13.18 -8.07
CA SER A 51 -3.49 -14.08 -7.07
C SER A 51 -4.54 -14.37 -6.01
N SER A 52 -4.63 -15.61 -5.55
CA SER A 52 -5.49 -15.99 -4.43
C SER A 52 -5.16 -15.26 -3.13
N ASN A 53 -3.96 -14.68 -3.01
CA ASN A 53 -3.57 -13.88 -1.85
C ASN A 53 -4.48 -12.68 -1.62
N TYR A 54 -5.18 -12.19 -2.66
CA TYR A 54 -6.12 -11.08 -2.52
C TYR A 54 -7.39 -11.42 -1.71
N SER A 55 -7.65 -12.69 -1.43
CA SER A 55 -8.73 -13.11 -0.52
C SER A 55 -8.57 -12.52 0.88
N ILE A 56 -7.35 -12.22 1.32
CA ILE A 56 -7.06 -11.57 2.61
C ILE A 56 -7.78 -10.21 2.77
N CYS A 57 -8.12 -9.52 1.68
CA CYS A 57 -8.89 -8.29 1.74
C CYS A 57 -10.25 -8.53 2.41
N TYR A 58 -10.87 -9.65 2.11
CA TYR A 58 -12.14 -10.05 2.71
C TYR A 58 -11.99 -10.48 4.17
N ASP A 59 -10.86 -11.08 4.53
CA ASP A 59 -10.55 -11.43 5.91
C ASP A 59 -10.44 -10.16 6.78
N TYR A 60 -9.99 -9.05 6.20
CA TYR A 60 -9.99 -7.74 6.85
C TYR A 60 -11.34 -7.02 6.78
N GLY A 61 -12.35 -7.60 6.13
CA GLY A 61 -13.71 -7.09 6.10
C GLY A 61 -14.04 -6.19 4.91
N ALA A 62 -13.28 -6.25 3.82
CA ALA A 62 -13.62 -5.56 2.58
C ALA A 62 -14.99 -6.04 2.04
N ASP A 63 -15.76 -5.12 1.45
CA ASP A 63 -17.01 -5.48 0.80
C ASP A 63 -16.76 -6.08 -0.58
N LYS A 64 -15.89 -5.47 -1.37
CA LYS A 64 -15.47 -5.90 -2.70
C LYS A 64 -13.96 -5.80 -2.87
N THR A 65 -13.41 -6.67 -3.71
CA THR A 65 -11.99 -6.64 -4.09
C THR A 65 -11.90 -6.68 -5.61
N TYR A 66 -11.36 -5.61 -6.18
CA TYR A 66 -11.18 -5.43 -7.62
C TYR A 66 -9.72 -5.63 -7.99
N ILE A 67 -9.47 -6.47 -9.00
CA ILE A 67 -8.16 -6.63 -9.61
C ILE A 67 -8.25 -6.23 -11.07
N ILE A 68 -7.52 -5.18 -11.42
CA ILE A 68 -7.34 -4.80 -12.82
C ILE A 68 -6.22 -5.66 -13.38
N GLU A 69 -6.55 -6.58 -14.29
CA GLU A 69 -5.60 -7.45 -14.96
C GLU A 69 -5.89 -7.50 -16.45
N ASP A 70 -4.93 -7.05 -17.25
CA ASP A 70 -4.97 -7.19 -18.72
C ASP A 70 -3.55 -7.15 -19.27
N VAL A 71 -3.30 -7.89 -20.35
CA VAL A 71 -2.02 -7.87 -21.06
C VAL A 71 -1.66 -6.47 -21.53
N LYS A 72 -2.67 -5.64 -21.90
CA LYS A 72 -2.49 -4.26 -22.33
C LYS A 72 -1.94 -3.36 -21.23
N PHE A 73 -2.10 -3.75 -19.97
CA PHE A 73 -1.61 -3.03 -18.80
C PHE A 73 -0.34 -3.66 -18.20
N SER A 74 0.26 -4.63 -18.90
CA SER A 74 1.51 -5.24 -18.46
C SER A 74 2.69 -4.28 -18.66
N GLY A 75 3.62 -4.24 -17.69
CA GLY A 75 4.83 -3.41 -17.79
C GLY A 75 4.60 -1.89 -17.69
N MET A 76 3.48 -1.49 -17.11
CA MET A 76 3.18 -0.06 -16.90
C MET A 76 4.12 0.56 -15.87
N ASP A 77 4.57 1.77 -16.18
CA ASP A 77 5.30 2.60 -15.24
C ASP A 77 4.38 3.16 -14.13
N THR A 78 4.99 3.78 -13.13
CA THR A 78 4.30 4.36 -11.97
C THR A 78 3.21 5.36 -12.38
N ASN A 79 3.47 6.19 -13.40
CA ASN A 79 2.54 7.20 -13.84
C ASN A 79 1.32 6.58 -14.54
N MET A 80 1.54 5.60 -15.41
CA MET A 80 0.45 4.87 -16.08
C MET A 80 -0.35 4.03 -15.08
N THR A 81 0.32 3.41 -14.10
CA THR A 81 -0.34 2.71 -12.99
C THR A 81 -1.31 3.65 -12.27
N ALA A 82 -0.85 4.84 -11.88
CA ALA A 82 -1.70 5.83 -11.22
C ALA A 82 -2.86 6.28 -12.11
N LYS A 83 -2.62 6.49 -13.41
CA LYS A 83 -3.64 6.89 -14.38
C LYS A 83 -4.73 5.83 -14.55
N ILE A 84 -4.35 4.53 -14.62
CA ILE A 84 -5.31 3.41 -14.76
C ILE A 84 -6.16 3.29 -13.48
N LEU A 85 -5.55 3.33 -12.30
CA LEU A 85 -6.27 3.28 -11.02
C LEU A 85 -7.24 4.45 -10.87
N ALA A 86 -6.80 5.67 -11.18
CA ALA A 86 -7.64 6.86 -11.11
C ALA A 86 -8.82 6.79 -12.10
N ASN A 87 -8.60 6.28 -13.31
CA ASN A 87 -9.67 6.13 -14.29
C ASN A 87 -10.71 5.10 -13.84
N PHE A 88 -10.27 3.96 -13.25
CA PHE A 88 -11.20 2.99 -12.67
C PHE A 88 -12.06 3.65 -11.58
N ILE A 89 -11.45 4.42 -10.68
CA ILE A 89 -12.15 5.11 -9.60
C ILE A 89 -13.19 6.10 -10.17
N SER A 90 -12.80 6.88 -11.16
CA SER A 90 -13.69 7.86 -11.82
C SER A 90 -14.85 7.23 -12.58
N GLU A 91 -14.63 6.09 -13.24
CA GLU A 91 -15.66 5.44 -14.09
C GLU A 91 -16.49 4.42 -13.26
N SER A 92 -16.09 4.14 -12.02
CA SER A 92 -16.90 3.31 -11.12
C SER A 92 -18.12 4.08 -10.63
N ASP A 93 -19.26 3.40 -10.49
CA ASP A 93 -20.48 3.99 -9.92
C ASP A 93 -20.41 4.23 -8.40
N ILE A 94 -19.21 4.10 -7.82
CA ILE A 94 -18.99 4.20 -6.37
C ILE A 94 -18.18 5.45 -6.06
N ASN A 95 -18.73 6.31 -5.21
CA ASN A 95 -18.00 7.45 -4.67
C ASN A 95 -17.18 7.01 -3.45
N TYR A 96 -15.88 7.21 -3.51
CA TYR A 96 -14.97 6.95 -2.39
C TYR A 96 -14.55 8.28 -1.75
N ASP A 97 -14.73 8.38 -0.44
CA ASP A 97 -14.35 9.55 0.34
C ASP A 97 -12.89 9.51 0.76
N ILE A 98 -12.41 8.32 1.11
CA ILE A 98 -11.04 8.10 1.57
C ILE A 98 -10.39 7.03 0.71
N ILE A 99 -9.36 7.41 -0.03
CA ILE A 99 -8.53 6.47 -0.78
C ILE A 99 -7.22 6.32 -0.01
N VAL A 100 -6.93 5.10 0.44
CA VAL A 100 -5.75 4.83 1.26
C VAL A 100 -4.78 3.90 0.57
N SER A 101 -3.51 4.23 0.66
CA SER A 101 -2.40 3.42 0.16
C SER A 101 -1.29 3.35 1.21
N PHE A 102 -0.28 2.54 0.97
CA PHE A 102 0.95 2.57 1.74
C PHE A 102 2.00 3.45 1.05
N ILE A 103 2.93 3.99 1.83
CA ILE A 103 3.97 4.89 1.32
C ILE A 103 4.95 4.18 0.37
N LEU A 104 5.19 2.90 0.58
CA LEU A 104 6.10 2.07 -0.22
C LEU A 104 5.33 0.91 -0.87
N SER A 105 5.91 0.34 -1.91
CA SER A 105 5.48 -0.93 -2.49
C SER A 105 6.69 -1.83 -2.64
N ASP A 106 6.51 -3.13 -2.51
CA ASP A 106 7.59 -4.13 -2.66
C ASP A 106 8.27 -4.11 -4.03
N TYR A 107 7.66 -3.43 -4.99
CA TYR A 107 8.19 -3.25 -6.34
C TYR A 107 8.23 -1.77 -6.72
N GLY A 108 9.43 -1.27 -6.99
CA GLY A 108 9.67 0.05 -7.57
C GLY A 108 9.80 1.19 -6.56
N GLU A 109 9.46 1.00 -5.29
CA GLU A 109 9.66 1.92 -4.13
C GLU A 109 9.56 3.43 -4.41
N THR A 110 8.82 3.81 -5.46
CA THR A 110 8.75 5.20 -5.93
C THR A 110 7.89 6.08 -5.04
N ALA A 111 7.03 5.52 -4.19
CA ALA A 111 6.03 6.22 -3.37
C ALA A 111 5.09 7.16 -4.17
N HIS A 112 5.10 7.12 -5.52
CA HIS A 112 4.42 8.10 -6.37
C HIS A 112 3.03 7.69 -6.84
N VAL A 113 2.64 6.41 -6.74
CA VAL A 113 1.31 5.96 -7.20
C VAL A 113 0.18 6.70 -6.48
N PRO A 114 0.16 6.83 -5.12
CA PRO A 114 -0.93 7.51 -4.44
C PRO A 114 -1.05 8.99 -4.82
N SER A 115 0.07 9.71 -4.90
CA SER A 115 0.08 11.11 -5.33
C SER A 115 -0.36 11.28 -6.78
N GLY A 116 0.04 10.35 -7.66
CA GLY A 116 -0.41 10.32 -9.04
C GLY A 116 -1.92 10.09 -9.16
N VAL A 117 -2.48 9.15 -8.36
CA VAL A 117 -3.93 8.93 -8.31
C VAL A 117 -4.66 10.19 -7.87
N ALA A 118 -4.20 10.85 -6.80
CA ALA A 118 -4.78 12.11 -6.33
C ALA A 118 -4.73 13.20 -7.40
N SER A 119 -3.61 13.32 -8.12
CA SER A 119 -3.43 14.28 -9.21
C SER A 119 -4.40 14.02 -10.36
N TYR A 120 -4.55 12.77 -10.80
CA TYR A 120 -5.47 12.42 -11.88
C TYR A 120 -6.95 12.60 -11.50
N LEU A 121 -7.29 12.39 -10.23
CA LEU A 121 -8.64 12.61 -9.70
C LEU A 121 -8.90 14.09 -9.34
N ASN A 122 -7.85 14.94 -9.35
CA ASN A 122 -7.91 16.34 -8.91
C ASN A 122 -8.45 16.49 -7.48
N ILE A 123 -7.96 15.66 -6.55
CA ILE A 123 -8.35 15.66 -5.14
C ILE A 123 -7.14 15.83 -4.22
N PRO A 124 -7.33 16.26 -2.96
CA PRO A 124 -6.25 16.40 -1.98
C PRO A 124 -5.45 15.11 -1.77
N PHE A 125 -4.16 15.26 -1.48
CA PHE A 125 -3.27 14.18 -1.09
C PHE A 125 -2.55 14.49 0.22
N VAL A 126 -2.57 13.56 1.18
CA VAL A 126 -1.81 13.64 2.41
C VAL A 126 -0.78 12.53 2.45
N TYR A 127 0.49 12.94 2.43
CA TYR A 127 1.64 12.05 2.39
C TYR A 127 2.04 11.55 3.78
N ALA A 128 2.43 10.27 3.87
CA ALA A 128 3.10 9.69 5.03
C ALA A 128 2.37 9.89 6.36
N VAL A 129 1.06 9.67 6.37
CA VAL A 129 0.23 9.77 7.58
C VAL A 129 0.73 8.77 8.63
N LYS A 130 1.02 9.27 9.82
CA LYS A 130 1.49 8.48 10.96
C LYS A 130 0.40 8.21 12.00
N GLN A 131 -0.58 9.10 12.10
CA GLN A 131 -1.67 8.96 13.05
C GLN A 131 -2.96 9.57 12.48
N LEU A 132 -4.06 8.85 12.60
CA LEU A 132 -5.41 9.40 12.44
C LEU A 132 -5.84 9.98 13.80
N THR A 133 -6.04 11.29 13.88
CA THR A 133 -6.42 11.94 15.13
C THR A 133 -7.93 12.05 15.28
N ASP A 134 -8.62 12.39 14.21
CA ASP A 134 -10.08 12.46 14.20
C ASP A 134 -10.65 12.30 12.78
N LEU A 135 -11.94 11.99 12.69
CA LEU A 135 -12.68 11.86 11.45
C LEU A 135 -14.12 12.28 11.67
N THR A 136 -14.58 13.22 10.86
CA THR A 136 -15.95 13.73 10.85
C THR A 136 -16.63 13.42 9.51
N GLU A 137 -17.91 13.74 9.35
CA GLU A 137 -18.61 13.60 8.07
C GLU A 137 -18.05 14.49 6.94
N LYS A 138 -17.26 15.51 7.25
CA LYS A 138 -16.76 16.49 6.27
C LYS A 138 -15.26 16.48 6.10
N GLU A 139 -14.52 16.09 7.13
CA GLU A 139 -13.08 16.30 7.21
C GLU A 139 -12.38 15.16 7.94
N LEU A 140 -11.16 14.88 7.49
CA LEU A 140 -10.20 13.97 8.10
C LEU A 140 -9.10 14.79 8.77
N PHE A 141 -8.74 14.43 9.99
CA PHE A 141 -7.64 15.02 10.76
C PHE A 141 -6.57 13.98 11.00
N CYS A 142 -5.34 14.31 10.66
CA CYS A 142 -4.24 13.37 10.81
C CYS A 142 -2.92 14.08 11.10
N LYS A 143 -1.93 13.30 11.51
CA LYS A 143 -0.55 13.75 11.72
C LYS A 143 0.39 13.05 10.74
N TYR A 144 1.29 13.80 10.16
CA TYR A 144 2.47 13.26 9.50
C TYR A 144 3.75 13.80 10.15
N ILE A 145 4.83 13.06 9.99
CA ILE A 145 6.12 13.47 10.54
C ILE A 145 7.01 13.94 9.41
N ASN A 146 7.44 15.19 9.48
CA ASN A 146 8.60 15.70 8.79
C ASN A 146 9.82 15.45 9.71
N PRO A 147 11.05 15.23 9.24
CA PRO A 147 12.19 14.75 10.03
C PRO A 147 12.41 15.41 11.40
N SER A 148 11.91 16.63 11.60
CA SER A 148 12.06 17.38 12.85
C SER A 148 10.76 17.93 13.45
N THR A 149 9.59 17.68 12.82
CA THR A 149 8.35 18.34 13.22
C THR A 149 7.14 17.42 13.01
N VAL A 150 6.25 17.38 13.99
CA VAL A 150 4.92 16.78 13.84
C VAL A 150 4.00 17.85 13.23
N VAL A 151 3.40 17.55 12.10
CA VAL A 151 2.46 18.45 11.41
C VAL A 151 1.06 17.87 11.50
N GLU A 152 0.13 18.65 12.01
CA GLU A 152 -1.29 18.31 11.98
C GLU A 152 -1.91 18.82 10.68
N VAL A 153 -2.65 17.96 10.01
CA VAL A 153 -3.30 18.23 8.74
C VAL A 153 -4.79 17.98 8.85
N ARG A 154 -5.54 18.86 8.24
CA ARG A 154 -6.96 18.72 8.01
C ARG A 154 -7.22 18.66 6.51
N SER A 155 -8.01 17.69 6.06
CA SER A 155 -8.41 17.56 4.67
C SER A 155 -9.90 17.31 4.54
N THR A 156 -10.51 17.91 3.52
CA THR A 156 -11.90 17.61 3.11
C THR A 156 -11.92 16.37 2.22
N TYR A 157 -13.09 15.74 2.07
CA TYR A 157 -13.30 14.62 1.17
C TYR A 157 -13.69 15.06 -0.24
N PRO A 158 -13.41 14.25 -1.27
CA PRO A 158 -12.59 13.03 -1.23
C PRO A 158 -11.11 13.34 -1.04
N VAL A 159 -10.36 12.40 -0.43
CA VAL A 159 -8.94 12.57 -0.16
C VAL A 159 -8.17 11.27 -0.41
N VAL A 160 -6.96 11.37 -0.95
CA VAL A 160 -5.99 10.27 -0.98
C VAL A 160 -5.01 10.44 0.18
N ILE A 161 -4.75 9.37 0.91
CA ILE A 161 -3.73 9.34 1.96
C ILE A 161 -2.75 8.20 1.72
N SER A 162 -1.48 8.41 2.03
CA SER A 162 -0.50 7.33 2.11
C SER A 162 -0.06 7.12 3.55
N LEU A 163 -0.07 5.87 4.02
CA LEU A 163 0.28 5.52 5.38
C LEU A 163 1.79 5.36 5.51
N HIS A 164 2.37 5.90 6.57
CA HIS A 164 3.75 5.70 6.93
C HIS A 164 3.97 4.31 7.54
N TYR A 165 5.17 3.72 7.40
CA TYR A 165 5.52 2.41 7.97
C TYR A 165 5.47 2.37 9.51
N GLN A 166 5.50 3.53 10.18
CA GLN A 166 5.30 3.69 11.61
C GLN A 166 3.91 4.23 11.94
N PHE A 167 2.88 3.88 11.14
CA PHE A 167 1.53 4.31 11.44
C PHE A 167 1.09 3.77 12.81
N GLU A 168 0.58 4.66 13.66
CA GLU A 168 0.17 4.35 15.02
C GLU A 168 -1.28 3.86 15.05
N PHE A 169 -1.44 2.53 15.02
CA PHE A 169 -2.74 1.93 15.24
C PHE A 169 -3.07 2.00 16.74
N PRO A 170 -4.33 2.36 17.12
CA PRO A 170 -4.71 2.49 18.52
C PRO A 170 -4.70 1.15 19.28
N TYR A 171 -4.79 0.05 18.55
CA TYR A 171 -4.73 -1.33 19.04
C TYR A 171 -4.27 -2.25 17.91
N ASN A 172 -4.05 -3.53 18.22
CA ASN A 172 -3.68 -4.51 17.19
C ASN A 172 -4.90 -4.81 16.30
N ILE A 173 -4.87 -4.34 15.06
CA ILE A 173 -5.89 -4.59 14.06
C ILE A 173 -5.59 -5.91 13.35
N ALA A 174 -6.48 -6.87 13.51
CA ALA A 174 -6.37 -8.19 12.89
C ALA A 174 -7.74 -8.66 12.35
N PRO A 175 -7.78 -9.60 11.40
CA PRO A 175 -9.03 -10.25 10.99
C PRO A 175 -9.75 -10.87 12.18
N SER A 176 -11.07 -10.67 12.27
CA SER A 176 -11.90 -11.39 13.23
C SER A 176 -12.34 -12.73 12.66
N LEU A 177 -12.68 -13.69 13.53
CA LEU A 177 -13.23 -14.98 13.09
C LEU A 177 -14.53 -14.82 12.26
N PHE A 178 -15.30 -13.78 12.57
CA PHE A 178 -16.52 -13.43 11.84
C PHE A 178 -16.22 -12.95 10.42
N ASP A 179 -15.20 -12.07 10.26
CA ASP A 179 -14.79 -11.59 8.94
C ASP A 179 -14.26 -12.73 8.08
N VAL A 180 -13.39 -13.59 8.63
CA VAL A 180 -12.86 -14.77 7.94
C VAL A 180 -13.96 -15.75 7.55
N TYR A 181 -14.97 -15.94 8.39
CA TYR A 181 -16.12 -16.77 8.06
C TYR A 181 -16.92 -16.19 6.89
N ASN A 182 -17.20 -14.90 6.92
CA ASN A 182 -17.95 -14.19 5.87
C ASN A 182 -17.16 -14.07 4.56
N ALA A 183 -15.84 -14.10 4.62
CA ALA A 183 -14.95 -14.04 3.46
C ALA A 183 -15.07 -15.27 2.54
N LYS A 184 -15.44 -16.44 3.08
CA LYS A 184 -15.38 -17.73 2.36
C LYS A 184 -16.17 -17.79 1.05
N ASN A 185 -17.23 -16.99 0.94
CA ASN A 185 -18.11 -17.00 -0.23
C ASN A 185 -17.95 -15.74 -1.10
N LYS A 186 -16.96 -14.90 -0.80
CA LYS A 186 -16.71 -13.68 -1.57
C LYS A 186 -15.73 -13.97 -2.70
N GLU A 187 -16.07 -13.49 -3.90
CA GLU A 187 -15.26 -13.64 -5.09
C GLU A 187 -14.53 -12.34 -5.43
N ILE A 188 -13.30 -12.49 -5.92
CA ILE A 188 -12.50 -11.38 -6.43
C ILE A 188 -13.06 -10.96 -7.80
N ILE A 189 -13.26 -9.68 -7.99
CA ILE A 189 -13.81 -9.11 -9.22
C ILE A 189 -12.66 -8.73 -10.15
N ASN A 190 -12.52 -9.48 -11.25
CA ASN A 190 -11.51 -9.19 -12.26
C ASN A 190 -12.00 -8.13 -13.25
N ILE A 191 -11.19 -7.12 -13.46
CA ILE A 191 -11.45 -6.00 -14.36
C ILE A 191 -10.45 -6.07 -15.52
N SER A 192 -10.95 -6.25 -16.74
CA SER A 192 -10.13 -6.22 -17.94
C SER A 192 -10.12 -4.84 -18.61
N SER A 193 -9.31 -4.67 -19.64
CA SER A 193 -9.30 -3.44 -20.45
C SER A 193 -10.65 -3.11 -21.09
N ALA A 194 -11.58 -4.06 -21.19
CA ALA A 194 -12.93 -3.85 -21.72
C ALA A 194 -13.80 -2.94 -20.82
N PHE A 195 -13.46 -2.79 -19.54
CA PHE A 195 -14.11 -1.85 -18.63
C PHE A 195 -13.86 -0.40 -19.03
N PHE A 196 -12.69 -0.11 -19.58
CA PHE A 196 -12.22 1.23 -19.89
C PHE A 196 -12.63 1.65 -21.30
N LYS A 197 -12.84 2.96 -21.51
CA LYS A 197 -13.07 3.52 -22.84
C LYS A 197 -11.89 3.21 -23.76
N ARG A 198 -12.17 2.92 -25.03
CA ARG A 198 -11.15 2.54 -26.02
C ARG A 198 -10.05 3.60 -26.14
N ASP A 199 -10.41 4.87 -26.27
CA ASP A 199 -9.47 5.97 -26.41
C ASP A 199 -8.56 6.09 -25.19
N PHE A 200 -9.08 5.78 -23.98
CA PHE A 200 -8.27 5.73 -22.77
C PHE A 200 -7.24 4.62 -22.85
N VAL A 201 -7.64 3.39 -23.22
CA VAL A 201 -6.73 2.24 -23.32
C VAL A 201 -5.62 2.51 -24.34
N GLU A 202 -5.95 3.11 -25.50
CA GLU A 202 -4.99 3.48 -26.53
C GLU A 202 -4.03 4.60 -26.06
N SER A 203 -4.43 5.43 -25.10
CA SER A 203 -3.61 6.50 -24.50
C SER A 203 -2.62 6.02 -23.44
N ILE A 204 -2.73 4.76 -23.00
CA ILE A 204 -1.87 4.17 -21.98
C ILE A 204 -0.58 3.69 -22.63
N ILE A 205 0.43 4.55 -22.61
CA ILE A 205 1.76 4.26 -23.16
C ILE A 205 2.78 4.55 -22.07
N PRO A 206 3.51 3.54 -21.57
CA PRO A 206 4.53 3.75 -20.56
C PRO A 206 5.66 4.60 -21.14
N LYS A 207 6.09 5.63 -20.42
CA LYS A 207 7.22 6.48 -20.82
C LYS A 207 8.56 5.87 -20.42
N THR A 208 8.56 4.96 -19.45
CA THR A 208 9.74 4.26 -18.97
C THR A 208 9.50 2.76 -19.04
N GLN A 209 10.46 2.01 -19.59
CA GLN A 209 10.43 0.55 -19.67
C GLN A 209 11.74 0.00 -19.15
N ILE A 210 11.66 -1.08 -18.39
CA ILE A 210 12.86 -1.87 -18.02
C ILE A 210 13.22 -2.74 -19.22
N ILE A 211 14.33 -2.42 -19.87
CA ILE A 211 14.80 -3.14 -21.07
C ILE A 211 15.54 -4.43 -20.68
N ASP A 212 16.31 -4.40 -19.59
CA ASP A 212 17.02 -5.57 -19.04
C ASP A 212 17.16 -5.41 -17.53
N GLY A 213 16.68 -6.40 -16.79
CA GLY A 213 16.78 -6.49 -15.34
C GLY A 213 17.67 -7.65 -14.97
N LYS A 214 18.99 -7.52 -15.03
CA LYS A 214 19.85 -8.45 -14.30
C LYS A 214 19.70 -8.14 -12.82
N ILE A 215 19.00 -9.01 -12.12
CA ILE A 215 19.04 -9.04 -10.65
C ILE A 215 20.49 -9.43 -10.31
N ASN A 216 21.36 -8.45 -10.16
CA ASN A 216 22.59 -8.65 -9.42
C ASN A 216 22.17 -8.87 -7.97
N THR A 217 21.84 -10.09 -7.63
CA THR A 217 21.80 -10.56 -6.26
C THR A 217 23.22 -10.43 -5.72
N ILE A 218 23.59 -9.21 -5.35
CA ILE A 218 24.66 -9.02 -4.39
C ILE A 218 24.02 -9.46 -3.06
N ILE A 219 23.87 -10.78 -2.91
CA ILE A 219 23.80 -11.36 -1.60
C ILE A 219 25.21 -11.18 -1.04
N LYS A 220 25.48 -9.97 -0.53
CA LYS A 220 26.39 -9.88 0.57
C LYS A 220 25.68 -10.59 1.71
N GLN A 221 25.77 -11.92 1.72
CA GLN A 221 25.75 -12.63 2.96
C GLN A 221 26.88 -12.02 3.81
N SER A 222 26.55 -10.96 4.53
CA SER A 222 27.21 -10.73 5.80
C SER A 222 26.79 -11.90 6.67
N SER A 223 27.44 -13.04 6.46
CA SER A 223 27.43 -14.10 7.44
C SER A 223 28.15 -13.55 8.68
N LEU A 224 27.44 -12.73 9.43
CA LEU A 224 27.74 -12.61 10.85
C LEU A 224 27.52 -14.02 11.39
N PRO A 225 28.58 -14.71 11.86
CA PRO A 225 28.41 -16.02 12.45
C PRO A 225 27.48 -15.83 13.65
N SER A 226 26.25 -16.34 13.56
CA SER A 226 25.34 -16.43 14.68
C SER A 226 25.90 -17.47 15.65
N LYS A 227 26.91 -17.13 16.43
CA LYS A 227 27.28 -17.89 17.60
C LYS A 227 26.20 -17.65 18.66
N LYS A 228 25.25 -18.58 18.76
CA LYS A 228 24.46 -18.74 19.98
C LYS A 228 25.48 -18.96 21.12
N ASN A 229 25.55 -18.02 22.09
CA ASN A 229 26.45 -17.98 23.27
C ASN A 229 27.82 -17.30 23.04
N ALA A 230 27.91 -16.22 22.31
CA ALA A 230 29.08 -15.36 22.35
C ALA A 230 29.08 -14.57 23.67
N ASN A 231 30.17 -14.68 24.44
CA ASN A 231 30.42 -13.84 25.63
C ASN A 231 30.45 -12.38 25.19
N ILE A 232 29.87 -11.47 25.99
CA ILE A 232 29.78 -10.02 25.69
C ILE A 232 31.16 -9.45 25.32
N GLN A 233 32.21 -9.93 25.94
CA GLN A 233 33.60 -9.55 25.69
C GLN A 233 34.07 -9.88 24.27
N GLU A 234 33.75 -11.08 23.76
CA GLU A 234 34.07 -11.48 22.37
C GLU A 234 33.29 -10.66 21.33
N THR A 235 32.07 -10.27 21.66
CA THR A 235 31.23 -9.44 20.78
C THR A 235 31.79 -8.00 20.66
N ILE A 236 32.28 -7.44 21.77
CA ILE A 236 32.93 -6.14 21.83
C ILE A 236 34.25 -6.14 21.03
N GLU A 237 35.05 -7.19 21.15
CA GLU A 237 36.29 -7.32 20.36
C GLU A 237 36.01 -7.47 18.85
N MET A 238 34.99 -8.24 18.47
CA MET A 238 34.57 -8.33 17.07
C MET A 238 34.09 -6.99 16.50
N LEU A 239 33.31 -6.23 17.26
CA LEU A 239 32.83 -4.91 16.85
C LEU A 239 33.97 -3.89 16.77
N SER A 240 34.90 -3.88 17.71
CA SER A 240 36.06 -2.98 17.68
C SER A 240 36.97 -3.27 16.49
N ASN A 241 37.20 -4.53 16.15
CA ASN A 241 37.97 -4.94 14.98
C ASN A 241 37.31 -4.61 13.64
N LEU A 242 35.97 -4.60 13.59
CA LEU A 242 35.18 -4.15 12.41
C LEU A 242 35.27 -2.63 12.23
N ILE A 243 35.26 -1.86 13.31
CA ILE A 243 35.37 -0.40 13.27
C ILE A 243 36.78 0.01 12.84
N LEU A 244 37.81 -0.61 13.42
CA LEU A 244 39.22 -0.33 13.11
C LEU A 244 39.64 -0.73 11.70
N LYS A 245 38.94 -1.67 11.05
CA LYS A 245 39.14 -2.00 9.62
C LYS A 245 38.51 -1.02 8.64
N ARG A 246 37.54 -0.20 9.10
CA ARG A 246 36.86 0.79 8.28
C ARG A 246 37.69 2.06 8.08
N ASP A 247 38.63 2.35 8.97
CA ASP A 247 39.50 3.53 8.92
C ASP A 247 40.76 3.30 8.06
N LYS A 248 40.84 2.18 7.32
CA LYS A 248 41.95 1.84 6.43
C LYS A 248 41.55 1.61 4.97
N LEU A 249 40.37 2.09 4.58
CA LEU A 249 39.91 2.21 3.21
C LEU A 249 39.49 3.66 2.95
#